data_2503ee6a8a6301339ee582150e4ee9fe
#
_entry.id   2503ee6a8a6301339ee582150e4ee9fe
#
_cell.length_a   1.000
_cell.length_b   1.000
_cell.length_c   1.000
_cell.angle_alpha   90.00
_cell.angle_beta   90.00
_cell.angle_gamma   90.00
#
_symmetry.space_group_name_H-M   'P 1'
#
loop_
_entity.id
_entity.type
_entity.pdbx_description
1 polymer ?
#
loop_
_entity_poly.entity_id
_entity_poly.type
_entity_poly.pdbx_seq_one_letter_code
_entity_poly.pdbx_strand_id
1 'polypeptide(L)'
;MGGCIGAEIIEDNPYLFDKAVLSSPMLGLNFGRIPVPVIYAAASIIGIGERRKNPFGSDGKFHPEPDFANCACSSECRYNYYFKKTLEDPYLQTCSPSIQWGKQAARACRYVMSKADLIKIPVLLMQAGEDTLVKNAAEDLFCEWVEGSEKYVVPGMKHELYRTDSPVLIPYWEKIFSFLG
;
A
#
# COMPACT_ATOMS: atom_id res chain seq x y z
N MET A 1 3.00 0.52 1.42
CA MET A 1 3.92 1.33 2.26
C MET A 1 5.02 1.96 1.42
N GLY A 2 5.76 1.21 0.62
CA GLY A 2 6.85 1.74 -0.23
C GLY A 2 6.44 2.92 -1.10
N GLY A 3 5.26 2.91 -1.72
CA GLY A 3 4.76 4.03 -2.53
C GLY A 3 4.54 5.32 -1.74
N CYS A 4 4.13 5.24 -0.46
CA CYS A 4 4.02 6.41 0.42
C CYS A 4 5.41 7.01 0.73
N ILE A 5 6.40 6.16 1.04
CA ILE A 5 7.79 6.59 1.27
C ILE A 5 8.38 7.18 -0.01
N GLY A 6 8.11 6.55 -1.18
CA GLY A 6 8.56 7.06 -2.47
C GLY A 6 7.98 8.45 -2.78
N ALA A 7 6.70 8.67 -2.51
CA ALA A 7 6.06 9.97 -2.68
C ALA A 7 6.70 11.03 -1.75
N GLU A 8 6.93 10.72 -0.46
CA GLU A 8 7.61 11.62 0.48
C GLU A 8 9.01 12.00 0.01
N ILE A 9 9.78 11.03 -0.52
CA ILE A 9 11.13 11.31 -1.06
C ILE A 9 11.06 12.27 -2.24
N ILE A 10 10.10 12.10 -3.14
CA ILE A 10 9.92 12.95 -4.32
C ILE A 10 9.47 14.36 -3.93
N GLU A 11 8.59 14.49 -2.94
CA GLU A 11 8.14 15.77 -2.38
C GLU A 11 9.31 16.58 -1.80
N ASP A 12 10.14 15.92 -1.00
CA ASP A 12 11.27 16.55 -0.34
C ASP A 12 12.49 16.77 -1.28
N ASN A 13 12.54 16.04 -2.42
CA ASN A 13 13.65 16.08 -3.39
C ASN A 13 13.13 16.11 -4.84
N PRO A 14 12.54 17.21 -5.29
CA PRO A 14 11.81 17.28 -6.57
C PRO A 14 12.67 17.10 -7.83
N TYR A 15 14.00 17.08 -7.69
CA TYR A 15 14.94 16.91 -8.80
C TYR A 15 15.75 15.61 -8.73
N LEU A 16 15.40 14.71 -7.81
CA LEU A 16 16.13 13.45 -7.62
C LEU A 16 15.83 12.41 -8.68
N PHE A 17 14.63 12.46 -9.25
CA PHE A 17 14.12 11.50 -10.24
C PHE A 17 13.47 12.23 -11.41
N ASP A 18 13.54 11.65 -12.61
CA ASP A 18 12.89 12.16 -13.82
C ASP A 18 11.42 11.75 -13.90
N LYS A 19 11.08 10.57 -13.41
CA LYS A 19 9.73 10.00 -13.39
C LYS A 19 9.56 9.07 -12.19
N ALA A 20 8.31 8.85 -11.78
CA ALA A 20 8.00 7.87 -10.73
C ALA A 20 6.81 6.98 -11.10
N VAL A 21 6.88 5.71 -10.68
CA VAL A 21 5.74 4.78 -10.76
C VAL A 21 5.37 4.35 -9.34
N LEU A 22 4.12 4.59 -8.96
CA LEU A 22 3.57 4.23 -7.66
C LEU A 22 2.50 3.15 -7.85
N SER A 23 2.75 1.93 -7.37
CA SER A 23 1.82 0.81 -7.45
C SER A 23 1.06 0.66 -6.13
N SER A 24 -0.25 0.87 -6.16
CA SER A 24 -1.16 0.83 -5.02
C SER A 24 -0.55 1.55 -3.80
N PRO A 25 -0.19 2.84 -3.91
CA PRO A 25 0.54 3.54 -2.85
C PRO A 25 -0.33 3.73 -1.61
N MET A 26 0.28 3.57 -0.43
CA MET A 26 -0.39 3.80 0.85
C MET A 26 -0.59 5.30 1.10
N LEU A 27 -1.56 5.91 0.42
CA LEU A 27 -1.94 7.32 0.58
C LEU A 27 -3.13 7.51 1.53
N GLY A 28 -3.88 6.45 1.77
CA GLY A 28 -4.95 6.39 2.75
C GLY A 28 -5.18 4.95 3.20
N LEU A 29 -5.15 4.69 4.50
CA LEU A 29 -5.37 3.34 5.03
C LEU A 29 -6.86 2.98 5.04
N ASN A 30 -7.17 1.76 4.66
CA ASN A 30 -8.52 1.21 4.77
C ASN A 30 -8.65 0.44 6.10
N PHE A 31 -9.29 1.04 7.07
CA PHE A 31 -9.62 0.42 8.37
C PHE A 31 -11.08 -0.09 8.41
N GLY A 32 -11.64 -0.42 7.26
CA GLY A 32 -13.03 -0.80 7.15
C GLY A 32 -13.98 0.36 7.52
N ARG A 33 -14.95 0.09 8.41
CA ARG A 33 -15.94 1.09 8.82
C ARG A 33 -15.46 2.07 9.89
N ILE A 34 -14.26 1.88 10.45
CA ILE A 34 -13.77 2.72 11.55
C ILE A 34 -13.09 3.96 10.96
N PRO A 35 -13.55 5.17 11.30
CA PRO A 35 -12.90 6.39 10.83
C PRO A 35 -11.46 6.53 11.35
N VAL A 36 -10.54 6.94 10.47
CA VAL A 36 -9.11 7.12 10.80
C VAL A 36 -8.89 7.99 12.05
N PRO A 37 -9.62 9.11 12.26
CA PRO A 37 -9.46 9.92 13.49
C PRO A 37 -9.74 9.16 14.78
N VAL A 38 -10.71 8.23 14.75
CA VAL A 38 -11.05 7.39 15.91
C VAL A 38 -9.90 6.44 16.25
N ILE A 39 -9.33 5.79 15.21
CA ILE A 39 -8.17 4.90 15.39
C ILE A 39 -6.98 5.68 15.95
N TYR A 40 -6.74 6.88 15.41
CA TYR A 40 -5.65 7.74 15.85
C TYR A 40 -5.82 8.19 17.32
N ALA A 41 -7.03 8.58 17.71
CA ALA A 41 -7.35 8.95 19.09
C ALA A 41 -7.17 7.76 20.03
N ALA A 42 -7.74 6.59 19.70
CA ALA A 42 -7.59 5.37 20.48
C ALA A 42 -6.11 4.98 20.64
N ALA A 43 -5.34 4.97 19.55
CA ALA A 43 -3.90 4.67 19.59
C ALA A 43 -3.08 5.71 20.38
N SER A 44 -3.60 6.92 20.59
CA SER A 44 -2.93 7.96 21.37
C SER A 44 -3.16 7.80 22.88
N ILE A 45 -4.28 7.21 23.29
CA ILE A 45 -4.64 6.95 24.68
C ILE A 45 -3.93 5.69 25.22
N ILE A 46 -3.69 4.71 24.34
CA ILE A 46 -3.01 3.45 24.71
C ILE A 46 -1.58 3.75 25.16
N GLY A 47 -1.18 3.21 26.31
CA GLY A 47 0.17 3.34 26.88
C GLY A 47 1.29 2.94 25.92
N ILE A 48 2.47 3.53 26.08
CA ILE A 48 3.61 3.32 25.14
C ILE A 48 3.98 1.83 25.02
N GLY A 49 3.95 1.06 26.10
CA GLY A 49 4.22 -0.38 26.08
C GLY A 49 3.19 -1.18 25.29
N GLU A 50 1.92 -0.80 25.38
CA GLU A 50 0.82 -1.46 24.69
C GLU A 50 0.77 -1.14 23.17
N ARG A 51 1.32 0.00 22.75
CA ARG A 51 1.35 0.40 21.32
C ARG A 51 2.19 -0.52 20.44
N ARG A 52 3.09 -1.31 21.04
CA ARG A 52 3.90 -2.32 20.33
C ARG A 52 3.14 -3.63 20.13
N LYS A 53 1.99 -3.78 20.80
CA LYS A 53 1.13 -4.95 20.62
C LYS A 53 0.38 -4.87 19.29
N ASN A 54 -0.06 -6.02 18.84
CA ASN A 54 -0.88 -6.14 17.65
C ASN A 54 -2.30 -5.61 17.92
N PRO A 55 -3.03 -5.17 16.88
CA PRO A 55 -4.39 -4.72 17.03
C PRO A 55 -5.32 -5.83 17.51
N PHE A 56 -6.50 -5.45 17.96
CA PHE A 56 -7.52 -6.34 18.50
C PHE A 56 -7.78 -7.55 17.58
N GLY A 57 -7.79 -8.73 18.16
CA GLY A 57 -8.07 -10.00 17.46
C GLY A 57 -6.85 -10.68 16.83
N SER A 58 -5.68 -10.04 16.82
CA SER A 58 -4.44 -10.68 16.38
C SER A 58 -3.70 -11.27 17.59
N ASP A 59 -3.30 -12.53 17.50
CA ASP A 59 -2.44 -13.19 18.49
C ASP A 59 -0.94 -12.84 18.30
N GLY A 60 -0.62 -12.08 17.26
CA GLY A 60 0.75 -11.66 16.94
C GLY A 60 1.65 -12.76 16.43
N LYS A 61 1.10 -13.86 15.95
CA LYS A 61 1.83 -15.01 15.44
C LYS A 61 1.66 -15.17 13.94
N PHE A 62 2.62 -15.81 13.32
CA PHE A 62 2.48 -16.31 11.97
C PHE A 62 1.62 -17.58 11.99
N HIS A 63 0.65 -17.67 11.09
CA HIS A 63 -0.21 -18.83 10.91
C HIS A 63 0.23 -19.61 9.68
N PRO A 64 0.61 -20.90 9.83
CA PRO A 64 1.11 -21.72 8.72
C PRO A 64 0.00 -22.26 7.80
N GLU A 65 -1.26 -21.94 8.05
CA GLU A 65 -2.39 -22.30 7.21
C GLU A 65 -2.57 -21.27 6.10
N PRO A 66 -2.74 -21.69 4.82
CA PRO A 66 -2.96 -20.76 3.72
C PRO A 66 -4.34 -20.09 3.80
N ASP A 67 -4.37 -18.77 3.65
CA ASP A 67 -5.59 -17.97 3.63
C ASP A 67 -5.63 -17.08 2.38
N PHE A 68 -5.86 -17.69 1.22
CA PHE A 68 -5.98 -16.96 -0.04
C PHE A 68 -7.17 -16.02 -0.09
N ALA A 69 -8.27 -16.38 0.56
CA ALA A 69 -9.50 -15.56 0.53
C ALA A 69 -9.26 -14.14 1.09
N ASN A 70 -8.47 -14.04 2.17
CA ASN A 70 -8.18 -12.77 2.85
C ASN A 70 -6.83 -12.14 2.45
N CYS A 71 -6.09 -12.74 1.50
CA CYS A 71 -4.82 -12.17 1.06
C CYS A 71 -4.99 -10.96 0.13
N ALA A 72 -3.93 -10.19 0.00
CA ALA A 72 -3.88 -9.02 -0.89
C ALA A 72 -3.53 -9.35 -2.36
N CYS A 73 -3.38 -10.65 -2.68
CA CYS A 73 -3.01 -11.17 -3.99
C CYS A 73 -4.25 -11.65 -4.76
N SER A 74 -4.30 -11.43 -6.07
CA SER A 74 -5.42 -11.87 -6.93
C SER A 74 -5.17 -13.19 -7.65
N SER A 75 -3.93 -13.74 -7.63
CA SER A 75 -3.58 -15.02 -8.26
C SER A 75 -3.30 -16.08 -7.20
N GLU A 76 -4.12 -17.13 -7.16
CA GLU A 76 -3.95 -18.25 -6.23
C GLU A 76 -2.63 -18.99 -6.45
N CYS A 77 -2.24 -19.20 -7.71
CA CYS A 77 -0.97 -19.85 -8.05
C CYS A 77 0.23 -19.07 -7.50
N ARG A 78 0.24 -17.75 -7.69
CA ARG A 78 1.32 -16.89 -7.17
C ARG A 78 1.28 -16.76 -5.66
N TYR A 79 0.09 -16.72 -5.06
CA TYR A 79 -0.07 -16.79 -3.61
C TYR A 79 0.56 -18.05 -3.05
N ASN A 80 0.20 -19.22 -3.58
CA ASN A 80 0.71 -20.51 -3.10
C ASN A 80 2.23 -20.63 -3.25
N TYR A 81 2.80 -20.11 -4.34
CA TYR A 81 4.25 -20.07 -4.52
C TYR A 81 4.94 -19.25 -3.41
N TYR A 82 4.45 -18.04 -3.15
CA TYR A 82 4.99 -17.17 -2.11
C TYR A 82 4.78 -17.74 -0.72
N PHE A 83 3.60 -18.28 -0.45
CA PHE A 83 3.27 -18.88 0.84
C PHE A 83 4.20 -20.05 1.16
N LYS A 84 4.49 -20.90 0.16
CA LYS A 84 5.48 -21.96 0.29
C LYS A 84 6.85 -21.41 0.68
N LYS A 85 7.31 -20.32 0.05
CA LYS A 85 8.58 -19.67 0.42
C LYS A 85 8.55 -19.09 1.84
N THR A 86 7.43 -18.53 2.25
CA THR A 86 7.24 -18.05 3.63
C THR A 86 7.31 -19.18 4.67
N LEU A 87 6.79 -20.37 4.34
CA LEU A 87 6.91 -21.53 5.22
C LEU A 87 8.36 -22.03 5.34
N GLU A 88 9.13 -21.96 4.26
CA GLU A 88 10.53 -22.40 4.20
C GLU A 88 11.49 -21.44 4.93
N ASP A 89 11.17 -20.14 5.01
CA ASP A 89 12.05 -19.11 5.56
C ASP A 89 11.39 -18.33 6.72
N PRO A 90 11.84 -18.55 7.98
CA PRO A 90 11.30 -17.83 9.14
C PRO A 90 11.43 -16.30 9.06
N TYR A 91 12.39 -15.75 8.32
CA TYR A 91 12.53 -14.29 8.14
C TYR A 91 11.41 -13.66 7.31
N LEU A 92 10.69 -14.46 6.52
CA LEU A 92 9.52 -14.02 5.76
C LEU A 92 8.21 -14.13 6.54
N GLN A 93 8.24 -14.80 7.71
CA GLN A 93 7.06 -15.03 8.55
C GLN A 93 6.72 -13.78 9.35
N THR A 94 5.83 -12.97 8.80
CA THR A 94 5.34 -11.76 9.44
C THR A 94 3.94 -11.97 10.01
N CYS A 95 3.59 -11.16 11.00
CA CYS A 95 2.25 -11.11 11.57
C CYS A 95 1.61 -9.73 11.33
N SER A 96 0.46 -9.49 11.94
CA SER A 96 -0.25 -8.21 11.85
C SER A 96 0.62 -7.03 12.27
N PRO A 97 0.46 -5.86 11.62
CA PRO A 97 1.16 -4.65 12.01
C PRO A 97 0.76 -4.20 13.42
N SER A 98 1.69 -3.60 14.17
CA SER A 98 1.39 -3.10 15.52
C SER A 98 0.51 -1.84 15.48
N ILE A 99 -0.15 -1.54 16.61
CA ILE A 99 -0.91 -0.29 16.80
C ILE A 99 -0.01 0.94 16.53
N GLN A 100 1.25 0.88 16.95
CA GLN A 100 2.22 1.95 16.70
C GLN A 100 2.50 2.12 15.21
N TRP A 101 2.64 1.02 14.48
CA TRP A 101 2.79 1.07 13.03
C TRP A 101 1.59 1.74 12.36
N GLY A 102 0.37 1.34 12.71
CA GLY A 102 -0.86 1.92 12.16
C GLY A 102 -0.95 3.44 12.41
N LYS A 103 -0.56 3.89 13.61
CA LYS A 103 -0.49 5.32 13.94
C LYS A 103 0.52 6.06 13.06
N GLN A 104 1.72 5.52 12.87
CA GLN A 104 2.74 6.15 12.02
C GLN A 104 2.37 6.12 10.55
N ALA A 105 1.78 5.02 10.07
CA ALA A 105 1.29 4.92 8.70
C ALA A 105 0.20 5.96 8.40
N ALA A 106 -0.78 6.14 9.31
CA ALA A 106 -1.79 7.18 9.18
C ALA A 106 -1.21 8.61 9.21
N ARG A 107 -0.11 8.82 9.96
CA ARG A 107 0.62 10.09 9.97
C ARG A 107 1.35 10.33 8.65
N ALA A 108 2.03 9.31 8.13
CA ALA A 108 2.73 9.38 6.84
C ALA A 108 1.77 9.66 5.68
N CYS A 109 0.62 8.97 5.62
CA CYS A 109 -0.41 9.26 4.61
C CYS A 109 -0.84 10.73 4.65
N ARG A 110 -1.11 11.29 5.84
CA ARG A 110 -1.49 12.71 5.95
C ARG A 110 -0.38 13.67 5.55
N TYR A 111 0.86 13.34 5.91
CA TYR A 111 2.02 14.15 5.56
C TYR A 111 2.19 14.22 4.04
N VAL A 112 2.25 13.07 3.35
CA VAL A 112 2.35 12.98 1.90
C VAL A 112 1.18 13.70 1.23
N MET A 113 -0.05 13.38 1.62
CA MET A 113 -1.22 14.04 1.02
C MET A 113 -1.20 15.57 1.19
N SER A 114 -0.66 16.09 2.28
CA SER A 114 -0.57 17.55 2.50
C SER A 114 0.49 18.26 1.67
N LYS A 115 1.33 17.54 0.95
CA LYS A 115 2.45 18.05 0.14
C LYS A 115 2.43 17.53 -1.30
N ALA A 116 1.40 16.81 -1.71
CA ALA A 116 1.32 16.19 -3.02
C ALA A 116 1.52 17.19 -4.17
N ASP A 117 1.08 18.44 -4.00
CA ASP A 117 1.26 19.55 -4.94
C ASP A 117 2.73 19.99 -5.13
N LEU A 118 3.64 19.58 -4.25
CA LEU A 118 5.09 19.82 -4.39
C LEU A 118 5.76 18.87 -5.38
N ILE A 119 5.13 17.76 -5.74
CA ILE A 119 5.66 16.82 -6.74
C ILE A 119 5.62 17.50 -8.12
N LYS A 120 6.78 17.58 -8.76
CA LYS A 120 6.95 18.30 -10.06
C LYS A 120 7.40 17.37 -11.19
N ILE A 121 7.61 16.10 -10.91
CA ILE A 121 7.95 15.10 -11.93
C ILE A 121 6.69 14.33 -12.37
N PRO A 122 6.65 13.79 -13.59
CA PRO A 122 5.58 12.89 -14.02
C PRO A 122 5.47 11.66 -13.10
N VAL A 123 4.25 11.35 -12.67
CA VAL A 123 3.94 10.19 -11.82
C VAL A 123 2.91 9.30 -12.50
N LEU A 124 3.23 8.02 -12.65
CA LEU A 124 2.24 7.00 -13.01
C LEU A 124 1.76 6.30 -11.74
N LEU A 125 0.48 6.44 -11.41
CA LEU A 125 -0.16 5.72 -10.31
C LEU A 125 -0.93 4.53 -10.87
N MET A 126 -0.50 3.32 -10.48
CA MET A 126 -1.18 2.06 -10.80
C MET A 126 -2.13 1.72 -9.65
N GLN A 127 -3.43 1.85 -9.86
CA GLN A 127 -4.47 1.65 -8.85
C GLN A 127 -5.08 0.25 -8.95
N ALA A 128 -5.15 -0.48 -7.84
CA ALA A 128 -5.90 -1.73 -7.75
C ALA A 128 -7.40 -1.44 -7.62
N GLY A 129 -8.22 -1.96 -8.54
CA GLY A 129 -9.65 -1.66 -8.58
C GLY A 129 -10.43 -2.14 -7.35
N GLU A 130 -10.00 -3.24 -6.74
CA GLU A 130 -10.62 -3.85 -5.54
C GLU A 130 -9.63 -3.87 -4.36
N ASP A 131 -8.91 -2.79 -4.14
CA ASP A 131 -7.97 -2.68 -3.03
C ASP A 131 -8.70 -2.68 -1.68
N THR A 132 -8.30 -3.60 -0.81
CA THR A 132 -8.85 -3.72 0.55
C THR A 132 -7.93 -3.13 1.62
N LEU A 133 -6.67 -2.81 1.30
CA LEU A 133 -5.66 -2.32 2.23
C LEU A 133 -5.55 -0.80 2.23
N VAL A 134 -5.66 -0.18 1.05
CA VAL A 134 -5.61 1.26 0.88
C VAL A 134 -6.90 1.79 0.26
N LYS A 135 -7.12 3.09 0.39
CA LYS A 135 -8.33 3.75 -0.12
C LYS A 135 -8.07 4.31 -1.52
N ASN A 136 -8.74 3.77 -2.54
CA ASN A 136 -8.69 4.29 -3.91
C ASN A 136 -9.03 5.79 -3.97
N ALA A 137 -9.98 6.26 -3.18
CA ALA A 137 -10.33 7.67 -3.11
C ALA A 137 -9.16 8.58 -2.66
N ALA A 138 -8.21 8.08 -1.87
CA ALA A 138 -7.02 8.84 -1.51
C ALA A 138 -6.01 8.87 -2.67
N GLU A 139 -5.92 7.80 -3.44
CA GLU A 139 -5.12 7.75 -4.66
C GLU A 139 -5.70 8.67 -5.75
N ASP A 140 -7.03 8.74 -5.86
CA ASP A 140 -7.72 9.64 -6.77
C ASP A 140 -7.40 11.11 -6.45
N LEU A 141 -7.54 11.50 -5.17
CA LEU A 141 -7.20 12.85 -4.71
C LEU A 141 -5.71 13.19 -4.91
N PHE A 142 -4.82 12.23 -4.69
CA PHE A 142 -3.39 12.43 -4.95
C PHE A 142 -3.14 12.76 -6.42
N CYS A 143 -3.77 12.01 -7.35
CA CYS A 143 -3.66 12.30 -8.77
C CYS A 143 -4.29 13.65 -9.18
N GLU A 144 -5.32 14.11 -8.48
CA GLU A 144 -5.89 15.45 -8.70
C GLU A 144 -4.93 16.57 -8.27
N TRP A 145 -4.11 16.35 -7.25
CA TRP A 145 -3.20 17.35 -6.68
C TRP A 145 -1.81 17.34 -7.30
N VAL A 146 -1.37 16.21 -7.86
CA VAL A 146 -0.07 16.08 -8.52
C VAL A 146 -0.19 16.42 -10.00
N GLU A 147 0.36 17.57 -10.38
CA GLU A 147 0.39 18.02 -11.76
C GLU A 147 1.18 17.05 -12.65
N GLY A 148 0.60 16.64 -13.79
CA GLY A 148 1.22 15.69 -14.71
C GLY A 148 1.19 14.24 -14.24
N SER A 149 0.38 13.91 -13.22
CA SER A 149 0.13 12.53 -12.84
C SER A 149 -0.77 11.83 -13.86
N GLU A 150 -0.48 10.55 -14.09
CA GLU A 150 -1.31 9.64 -14.86
C GLU A 150 -1.80 8.51 -13.95
N LYS A 151 -3.09 8.23 -13.95
CA LYS A 151 -3.69 7.12 -13.21
C LYS A 151 -4.08 5.98 -14.14
N TYR A 152 -3.64 4.76 -13.83
CA TYR A 152 -4.05 3.55 -14.51
C TYR A 152 -4.72 2.59 -13.53
N VAL A 153 -6.02 2.38 -13.71
CA VAL A 153 -6.80 1.46 -12.87
C VAL A 153 -6.72 0.05 -13.43
N VAL A 154 -6.38 -0.94 -12.60
CA VAL A 154 -6.41 -2.36 -12.94
C VAL A 154 -7.67 -2.97 -12.31
N PRO A 155 -8.76 -3.13 -13.11
CA PRO A 155 -10.06 -3.50 -12.56
C PRO A 155 -10.07 -4.94 -12.02
N GLY A 156 -10.83 -5.17 -10.95
CA GLY A 156 -10.99 -6.50 -10.33
C GLY A 156 -9.76 -7.02 -9.59
N MET A 157 -8.70 -6.22 -9.49
CA MET A 157 -7.46 -6.65 -8.85
C MET A 157 -7.34 -6.14 -7.43
N LYS A 158 -6.78 -6.98 -6.54
CA LYS A 158 -6.42 -6.63 -5.16
C LYS A 158 -5.07 -5.89 -5.13
N HIS A 159 -4.67 -5.43 -3.95
CA HIS A 159 -3.54 -4.55 -3.68
C HIS A 159 -2.20 -4.94 -4.37
N GLU A 160 -1.86 -6.22 -4.41
CA GLU A 160 -0.59 -6.70 -4.94
C GLU A 160 -0.65 -6.92 -6.46
N LEU A 161 -0.71 -5.84 -7.24
CA LEU A 161 -0.83 -5.86 -8.71
C LEU A 161 0.27 -6.67 -9.39
N TYR A 162 1.49 -6.65 -8.85
CA TYR A 162 2.65 -7.41 -9.35
C TYR A 162 2.54 -8.93 -9.09
N ARG A 163 1.53 -9.37 -8.34
CA ARG A 163 1.25 -10.77 -8.01
C ARG A 163 -0.06 -11.26 -8.61
N THR A 164 -0.46 -10.70 -9.73
CA THR A 164 -1.64 -11.13 -10.48
C THR A 164 -1.28 -12.11 -11.59
N ASP A 165 -2.28 -12.69 -12.27
CA ASP A 165 -2.07 -13.61 -13.39
C ASP A 165 -1.55 -12.92 -14.64
N SER A 166 -0.86 -13.67 -15.50
CA SER A 166 -0.17 -13.15 -16.68
C SER A 166 -1.05 -12.30 -17.62
N PRO A 167 -2.32 -12.61 -17.88
CA PRO A 167 -3.18 -11.78 -18.73
C PRO A 167 -3.36 -10.35 -18.22
N VAL A 168 -3.27 -10.14 -16.90
CA VAL A 168 -3.34 -8.81 -16.28
C VAL A 168 -1.95 -8.23 -16.08
N LEU A 169 -0.99 -9.08 -15.72
CA LEU A 169 0.37 -8.66 -15.41
C LEU A 169 1.13 -8.14 -16.63
N ILE A 170 0.89 -8.69 -17.83
CA ILE A 170 1.52 -8.24 -19.07
C ILE A 170 1.16 -6.77 -19.36
N PRO A 171 -0.12 -6.38 -19.53
CA PRO A 171 -0.49 -4.98 -19.77
C PRO A 171 -0.11 -4.05 -18.61
N TYR A 172 -0.06 -4.55 -17.36
CA TYR A 172 0.45 -3.79 -16.23
C TYR A 172 1.91 -3.36 -16.44
N TRP A 173 2.79 -4.28 -16.84
CA TRP A 173 4.19 -3.97 -17.13
C TRP A 173 4.38 -3.16 -18.41
N GLU A 174 3.61 -3.45 -19.46
CA GLU A 174 3.62 -2.67 -20.71
C GLU A 174 3.30 -1.20 -20.44
N LYS A 175 2.29 -0.93 -19.59
CA LYS A 175 1.95 0.43 -19.18
C LYS A 175 3.10 1.12 -18.46
N ILE A 176 3.75 0.43 -17.52
CA ILE A 176 4.90 0.95 -16.78
C ILE A 176 6.07 1.26 -17.73
N PHE A 177 6.45 0.33 -18.59
CA PHE A 177 7.57 0.53 -19.52
C PHE A 177 7.26 1.62 -20.55
N SER A 178 6.04 1.69 -21.06
CA SER A 178 5.62 2.77 -21.96
C SER A 178 5.69 4.15 -21.30
N PHE A 179 5.40 4.24 -20.01
CA PHE A 179 5.53 5.48 -19.26
C PHE A 179 6.97 5.88 -19.02
N LEU A 180 7.83 4.92 -18.71
CA LEU A 180 9.24 5.17 -18.43
C LEU A 180 10.05 5.53 -19.69
N GLY A 181 9.70 5.01 -20.87
CA GLY A 181 10.33 5.26 -22.17
C GLY A 181 11.18 4.09 -22.61
#